data_8ba5e71c6d513d7060aabefcdea94443
#
_entry.id   8ba5e71c6d513d7060aabefcdea94443
#
_cell.length_a   1.000
_cell.length_b   1.000
_cell.length_c   1.000
_cell.angle_alpha   90.00
_cell.angle_beta   90.00
_cell.angle_gamma   90.00
#
_symmetry.space_group_name_H-M   'P 1'
#
loop_
_entity.id
_entity.type
_entity.pdbx_description
1 polymer ?
#
loop_
_entity_poly.entity_id
_entity_poly.type
_entity_poly.pdbx_seq_one_letter_code
_entity_poly.pdbx_strand_id
1 'polypeptide(L)'
;MSTGKLSAQQVRDLREALMVWYDRNRRDLPWRRTGDPYAIWVSEIMLQQTRVAAVLEHYRSFMARFPTLDTLAATSEDEVLAHWSGLGYYRRARLLRKAAQFVVAECGGKLPGTAEKLRSLPGIGDYTAAAIASIGFGEPVAVVDGNVLRVMTRLQGLEGGPKAAASQVPALAQRLLDRKRPGDFNQAMMELGALICLPSQPQCTHCPVHEFCHTRGEHEVAPAKQMLSRRITYAVVKRKGRLRHGLRRTELLLERRPEDASLMAGMWELPQIPEHPEGAGGKLPLLSLRHAITNTNYYANFFETQATELTGEGGSGTERRWVTQNELPDMPLTGLARKALKRLKLWPGYSGRSVPVLLPGEGLDQIVI
;
A
#
# COMPACT_ATOMS: atom_id res chain seq x y z
N MET A 1 28.77 26.50 -10.24
CA MET A 1 28.06 26.82 -11.49
C MET A 1 26.65 27.25 -11.10
N SER A 2 26.20 28.40 -11.57
CA SER A 2 24.89 28.98 -11.20
C SER A 2 23.78 27.97 -11.48
N THR A 3 22.97 27.61 -10.50
CA THR A 3 21.73 26.86 -10.65
C THR A 3 20.76 27.72 -11.44
N GLY A 4 20.90 27.70 -12.76
CA GLY A 4 20.13 28.54 -13.68
C GLY A 4 18.64 28.17 -13.59
N LYS A 5 17.84 29.06 -13.00
CA LYS A 5 16.38 28.94 -13.05
C LYS A 5 15.95 28.88 -14.50
N LEU A 6 15.19 27.86 -14.88
CA LEU A 6 14.58 27.77 -16.20
C LEU A 6 13.87 29.08 -16.55
N SER A 7 14.11 29.60 -17.77
CA SER A 7 13.42 30.78 -18.29
C SER A 7 11.92 30.50 -18.46
N ALA A 8 11.12 31.52 -18.60
CA ALA A 8 9.67 31.36 -18.83
C ALA A 8 9.37 30.56 -20.13
N GLN A 9 10.20 30.70 -21.16
CA GLN A 9 10.08 29.91 -22.38
C GLN A 9 10.41 28.45 -22.12
N GLN A 10 11.55 28.14 -21.49
CA GLN A 10 11.92 26.78 -21.14
C GLN A 10 10.89 26.07 -20.26
N VAL A 11 10.22 26.79 -19.37
CA VAL A 11 9.10 26.23 -18.58
C VAL A 11 7.91 25.87 -19.46
N ARG A 12 7.57 26.68 -20.47
CA ARG A 12 6.49 26.36 -21.43
C ARG A 12 6.85 25.12 -22.26
N ASP A 13 8.05 25.10 -22.81
CA ASP A 13 8.52 24.01 -23.68
C ASP A 13 8.61 22.69 -22.89
N LEU A 14 9.06 22.72 -21.64
CA LEU A 14 9.09 21.59 -20.73
C LEU A 14 7.67 21.03 -20.47
N ARG A 15 6.72 21.92 -20.16
CA ARG A 15 5.32 21.52 -19.95
C ARG A 15 4.75 20.84 -21.18
N GLU A 16 4.94 21.42 -22.36
CA GLU A 16 4.47 20.87 -23.62
C GLU A 16 5.07 19.48 -23.87
N ALA A 17 6.39 19.35 -23.79
CA ALA A 17 7.08 18.08 -23.98
C ALA A 17 6.59 16.99 -23.00
N LEU A 18 6.45 17.33 -21.72
CA LEU A 18 5.94 16.42 -20.70
C LEU A 18 4.49 16.01 -20.95
N MET A 19 3.63 16.96 -21.30
CA MET A 19 2.19 16.68 -21.52
C MET A 19 1.95 15.87 -22.79
N VAL A 20 2.67 16.16 -23.88
CA VAL A 20 2.62 15.35 -25.11
C VAL A 20 3.06 13.91 -24.85
N TRP A 21 4.13 13.75 -24.07
CA TRP A 21 4.59 12.41 -23.66
C TRP A 21 3.54 11.70 -22.80
N TYR A 22 2.97 12.37 -21.79
CA TYR A 22 1.98 11.81 -20.90
C TYR A 22 0.73 11.35 -21.66
N ASP A 23 0.20 12.16 -22.54
CA ASP A 23 -1.00 11.83 -23.31
C ASP A 23 -0.81 10.55 -24.15
N ARG A 24 0.43 10.26 -24.61
CA ARG A 24 0.76 9.06 -25.39
C ARG A 24 1.13 7.83 -24.55
N ASN A 25 1.70 8.04 -23.37
CA ASN A 25 2.36 6.95 -22.61
C ASN A 25 1.71 6.66 -21.27
N ARG A 26 0.71 7.43 -20.83
CA ARG A 26 0.04 7.20 -19.54
C ARG A 26 -0.55 5.81 -19.47
N ARG A 27 -0.28 5.12 -18.35
CA ARG A 27 -0.90 3.82 -18.07
C ARG A 27 -2.41 3.97 -17.96
N ASP A 28 -3.14 3.03 -18.54
CA ASP A 28 -4.59 2.96 -18.44
C ASP A 28 -5.00 2.33 -17.09
N LEU A 29 -5.32 3.18 -16.13
CA LEU A 29 -5.66 2.80 -14.76
C LEU A 29 -7.12 3.15 -14.46
N PRO A 30 -7.86 2.30 -13.71
CA PRO A 30 -9.29 2.51 -13.46
C PRO A 30 -9.61 3.89 -12.86
N TRP A 31 -8.79 4.35 -11.92
CA TRP A 31 -8.96 5.67 -11.27
C TRP A 31 -8.57 6.87 -12.14
N ARG A 32 -8.01 6.65 -13.34
CA ARG A 32 -7.75 7.70 -14.34
C ARG A 32 -8.87 7.85 -15.36
N ARG A 33 -9.82 6.90 -15.36
CA ARG A 33 -10.99 6.93 -16.25
C ARG A 33 -12.18 7.65 -15.64
N THR A 34 -12.09 8.06 -14.40
CA THR A 34 -13.16 8.73 -13.66
C THR A 34 -12.74 10.15 -13.27
N GLY A 35 -13.73 11.05 -13.21
CA GLY A 35 -13.59 12.37 -12.60
C GLY A 35 -14.14 12.43 -11.18
N ASP A 36 -14.58 11.29 -10.60
CA ASP A 36 -15.14 11.25 -9.25
C ASP A 36 -14.04 11.45 -8.18
N PRO A 37 -14.10 12.54 -7.40
CA PRO A 37 -13.11 12.82 -6.36
C PRO A 37 -13.03 11.74 -5.28
N TYR A 38 -14.13 11.03 -4.97
CA TYR A 38 -14.13 9.93 -4.02
C TYR A 38 -13.31 8.75 -4.56
N ALA A 39 -13.54 8.36 -5.80
CA ALA A 39 -12.81 7.27 -6.44
C ALA A 39 -11.31 7.58 -6.58
N ILE A 40 -10.96 8.83 -6.90
CA ILE A 40 -9.58 9.33 -6.92
C ILE A 40 -8.97 9.25 -5.52
N TRP A 41 -9.67 9.72 -4.48
CA TRP A 41 -9.20 9.66 -3.11
C TRP A 41 -8.90 8.23 -2.65
N VAL A 42 -9.82 7.28 -2.90
CA VAL A 42 -9.60 5.87 -2.58
C VAL A 42 -8.32 5.35 -3.24
N SER A 43 -8.11 5.64 -4.52
CA SER A 43 -6.91 5.22 -5.24
C SER A 43 -5.64 5.81 -4.65
N GLU A 44 -5.63 7.11 -4.33
CA GLU A 44 -4.48 7.79 -3.76
C GLU A 44 -4.07 7.20 -2.40
N ILE A 45 -5.05 6.87 -1.55
CA ILE A 45 -4.77 6.20 -0.28
C ILE A 45 -4.25 4.78 -0.50
N MET A 46 -4.79 4.02 -1.46
CA MET A 46 -4.31 2.66 -1.75
C MET A 46 -2.88 2.65 -2.32
N LEU A 47 -2.53 3.64 -3.14
CA LEU A 47 -1.21 3.75 -3.77
C LEU A 47 -0.10 4.18 -2.81
N GLN A 48 -0.42 4.73 -1.64
CA GLN A 48 0.61 5.07 -0.64
C GLN A 48 1.41 3.83 -0.26
N GLN A 49 2.71 3.81 -0.58
CA GLN A 49 3.63 2.70 -0.29
C GLN A 49 3.16 1.32 -0.82
N THR A 50 2.34 1.31 -1.87
CA THR A 50 1.83 0.08 -2.48
C THR A 50 1.98 0.17 -4.00
N ARG A 51 2.47 -0.90 -4.62
CA ARG A 51 2.66 -0.95 -6.08
C ARG A 51 1.33 -0.97 -6.81
N VAL A 52 1.25 -0.31 -7.95
CA VAL A 52 0.06 -0.26 -8.82
C VAL A 52 -0.53 -1.65 -9.11
N ALA A 53 0.32 -2.63 -9.44
CA ALA A 53 -0.13 -4.00 -9.73
C ALA A 53 -0.89 -4.66 -8.56
N ALA A 54 -0.49 -4.36 -7.31
CA ALA A 54 -1.19 -4.87 -6.13
C ALA A 54 -2.49 -4.10 -5.84
N VAL A 55 -2.56 -2.83 -6.23
CA VAL A 55 -3.75 -1.99 -6.00
C VAL A 55 -4.88 -2.29 -6.97
N LEU A 56 -4.60 -2.65 -8.22
CA LEU A 56 -5.61 -2.78 -9.28
C LEU A 56 -6.81 -3.66 -8.91
N GLU A 57 -6.55 -4.86 -8.41
CA GLU A 57 -7.62 -5.81 -8.05
C GLU A 57 -8.35 -5.37 -6.77
N HIS A 58 -7.59 -4.89 -5.77
CA HIS A 58 -8.17 -4.39 -4.52
C HIS A 58 -9.05 -3.16 -4.75
N TYR A 59 -8.62 -2.23 -5.61
CA TYR A 59 -9.40 -1.05 -5.95
C TYR A 59 -10.74 -1.41 -6.60
N ARG A 60 -10.73 -2.33 -7.58
CA ARG A 60 -11.97 -2.80 -8.22
C ARG A 60 -12.93 -3.42 -7.22
N SER A 61 -12.43 -4.32 -6.38
CA SER A 61 -13.22 -4.99 -5.34
C SER A 61 -13.76 -3.99 -4.30
N PHE A 62 -12.92 -3.05 -3.87
CA PHE A 62 -13.28 -2.03 -2.91
C PHE A 62 -14.36 -1.08 -3.45
N MET A 63 -14.19 -0.57 -4.66
CA MET A 63 -15.16 0.32 -5.29
C MET A 63 -16.48 -0.39 -5.63
N ALA A 64 -16.44 -1.69 -5.95
CA ALA A 64 -17.65 -2.48 -6.13
C ALA A 64 -18.45 -2.62 -4.82
N ARG A 65 -17.76 -2.75 -3.68
CA ARG A 65 -18.42 -2.90 -2.37
C ARG A 65 -18.80 -1.55 -1.74
N PHE A 66 -17.97 -0.54 -1.94
CA PHE A 66 -18.13 0.82 -1.39
C PHE A 66 -18.17 1.84 -2.54
N PRO A 67 -19.23 1.85 -3.36
CA PRO A 67 -19.27 2.70 -4.56
C PRO A 67 -19.40 4.18 -4.25
N THR A 68 -19.83 4.54 -3.04
CA THR A 68 -20.02 5.92 -2.62
C THR A 68 -19.39 6.17 -1.25
N LEU A 69 -19.15 7.44 -0.98
CA LEU A 69 -18.65 7.92 0.31
C LEU A 69 -19.58 7.53 1.46
N ASP A 70 -20.91 7.63 1.25
CA ASP A 70 -21.92 7.26 2.25
C ASP A 70 -21.87 5.78 2.59
N THR A 71 -21.73 4.90 1.59
CA THR A 71 -21.60 3.45 1.83
C THR A 71 -20.36 3.12 2.64
N LEU A 72 -19.23 3.79 2.35
CA LEU A 72 -18.01 3.61 3.12
C LEU A 72 -18.16 4.10 4.56
N ALA A 73 -18.77 5.26 4.76
CA ALA A 73 -18.99 5.85 6.08
C ALA A 73 -19.88 4.98 6.97
N ALA A 74 -20.95 4.41 6.41
CA ALA A 74 -21.93 3.57 7.12
C ALA A 74 -21.42 2.17 7.46
N THR A 75 -20.38 1.70 6.79
CA THR A 75 -19.86 0.33 6.94
C THR A 75 -19.03 0.17 8.22
N SER A 76 -19.03 -1.03 8.81
CA SER A 76 -18.19 -1.37 9.97
C SER A 76 -16.69 -1.30 9.65
N GLU A 77 -15.86 -1.06 10.66
CA GLU A 77 -14.41 -1.05 10.49
C GLU A 77 -13.87 -2.41 10.05
N ASP A 78 -14.37 -3.47 10.64
CA ASP A 78 -13.95 -4.85 10.32
C ASP A 78 -14.20 -5.20 8.85
N GLU A 79 -15.34 -4.78 8.28
CA GLU A 79 -15.64 -5.02 6.88
C GLU A 79 -14.73 -4.21 5.94
N VAL A 80 -14.46 -2.94 6.27
CA VAL A 80 -13.50 -2.14 5.49
C VAL A 80 -12.10 -2.76 5.54
N LEU A 81 -11.66 -3.22 6.70
CA LEU A 81 -10.36 -3.88 6.86
C LEU A 81 -10.29 -5.24 6.14
N ALA A 82 -11.40 -6.00 6.08
CA ALA A 82 -11.48 -7.24 5.31
C ALA A 82 -11.23 -6.99 3.82
N HIS A 83 -11.90 -5.98 3.23
CA HIS A 83 -11.69 -5.58 1.82
C HIS A 83 -10.33 -4.92 1.55
N TRP A 84 -9.67 -4.43 2.59
CA TRP A 84 -8.31 -3.89 2.51
C TRP A 84 -7.23 -4.95 2.70
N SER A 85 -7.62 -6.15 3.17
CA SER A 85 -6.68 -7.20 3.56
C SER A 85 -5.77 -7.63 2.40
N GLY A 86 -4.47 -7.52 2.61
CA GLY A 86 -3.44 -7.80 1.61
C GLY A 86 -2.68 -6.57 1.10
N LEU A 87 -3.23 -5.36 1.24
CA LEU A 87 -2.54 -4.11 0.88
C LEU A 87 -1.55 -3.64 1.96
N GLY A 88 -1.71 -4.10 3.21
CA GLY A 88 -0.91 -3.62 4.33
C GLY A 88 -1.23 -2.20 4.77
N TYR A 89 -0.47 -1.69 5.75
CA TYR A 89 -0.67 -0.34 6.29
C TYR A 89 -2.14 -0.04 6.63
N TYR A 90 -2.79 -0.91 7.37
CA TYR A 90 -4.23 -0.91 7.68
C TYR A 90 -4.73 0.38 8.33
N ARG A 91 -3.84 1.15 8.98
CA ARG A 91 -4.16 2.49 9.47
C ARG A 91 -4.71 3.40 8.38
N ARG A 92 -4.29 3.21 7.12
CA ARG A 92 -4.82 3.99 5.99
C ARG A 92 -6.31 3.72 5.78
N ALA A 93 -6.72 2.46 5.84
CA ALA A 93 -8.14 2.08 5.70
C ALA A 93 -8.99 2.65 6.83
N ARG A 94 -8.50 2.59 8.08
CA ARG A 94 -9.17 3.19 9.24
C ARG A 94 -9.35 4.69 9.08
N LEU A 95 -8.28 5.38 8.69
CA LEU A 95 -8.32 6.83 8.48
C LEU A 95 -9.22 7.21 7.29
N LEU A 96 -9.21 6.43 6.21
CA LEU A 96 -10.11 6.62 5.07
C LEU A 96 -11.57 6.54 5.49
N ARG A 97 -11.95 5.49 6.24
CA ARG A 97 -13.30 5.35 6.78
C ARG A 97 -13.66 6.49 7.74
N LYS A 98 -12.77 6.83 8.68
CA LYS A 98 -12.99 7.93 9.64
C LYS A 98 -13.19 9.26 8.93
N ALA A 99 -12.41 9.52 7.88
CA ALA A 99 -12.57 10.73 7.08
C ALA A 99 -13.88 10.71 6.28
N ALA A 100 -14.30 9.55 5.74
CA ALA A 100 -15.60 9.42 5.09
C ALA A 100 -16.75 9.75 6.06
N GLN A 101 -16.70 9.24 7.30
CA GLN A 101 -17.66 9.57 8.34
C GLN A 101 -17.68 11.07 8.67
N PHE A 102 -16.51 11.68 8.78
CA PHE A 102 -16.39 13.12 9.01
C PHE A 102 -17.02 13.94 7.86
N VAL A 103 -16.74 13.56 6.61
CA VAL A 103 -17.31 14.26 5.44
C VAL A 103 -18.83 14.15 5.39
N VAL A 104 -19.40 12.98 5.74
CA VAL A 104 -20.86 12.81 5.82
C VAL A 104 -21.46 13.70 6.93
N ALA A 105 -20.86 13.70 8.11
CA ALA A 105 -21.37 14.43 9.26
C ALA A 105 -21.18 15.95 9.16
N GLU A 106 -20.00 16.39 8.73
CA GLU A 106 -19.58 17.80 8.86
C GLU A 106 -19.53 18.56 7.52
N CYS A 107 -19.51 17.83 6.39
CA CYS A 107 -19.39 18.45 5.07
C CYS A 107 -20.60 18.18 4.15
N GLY A 108 -21.72 17.70 4.72
CA GLY A 108 -22.93 17.40 3.95
C GLY A 108 -22.75 16.32 2.89
N GLY A 109 -21.87 15.33 3.13
CA GLY A 109 -21.60 14.21 2.24
C GLY A 109 -20.78 14.54 1.00
N LYS A 110 -20.20 15.75 0.91
CA LYS A 110 -19.41 16.19 -0.25
C LYS A 110 -17.96 16.48 0.13
N LEU A 111 -17.02 15.89 -0.59
CA LEU A 111 -15.59 16.19 -0.40
C LEU A 111 -15.32 17.68 -0.66
N PRO A 112 -14.54 18.35 0.21
CA PRO A 112 -14.07 19.70 -0.07
C PRO A 112 -13.25 19.78 -1.35
N GLY A 113 -13.43 20.85 -2.15
CA GLY A 113 -12.78 21.00 -3.45
C GLY A 113 -11.40 21.62 -3.43
N THR A 114 -10.84 21.99 -2.26
CA THR A 114 -9.53 22.64 -2.15
C THR A 114 -8.57 21.83 -1.29
N ALA A 115 -7.28 21.88 -1.62
CA ALA A 115 -6.23 21.21 -0.86
C ALA A 115 -6.18 21.68 0.59
N GLU A 116 -6.41 22.97 0.84
CA GLU A 116 -6.47 23.53 2.18
C GLU A 116 -7.55 22.86 3.05
N LYS A 117 -8.78 22.75 2.53
CA LYS A 117 -9.90 22.13 3.25
C LYS A 117 -9.74 20.60 3.33
N LEU A 118 -9.22 19.96 2.30
CA LEU A 118 -8.96 18.51 2.31
C LEU A 118 -7.96 18.12 3.41
N ARG A 119 -6.96 18.96 3.70
CA ARG A 119 -5.97 18.70 4.77
C ARG A 119 -6.58 18.64 6.18
N SER A 120 -7.73 19.24 6.40
CA SER A 120 -8.42 19.13 7.70
C SER A 120 -9.06 17.76 7.95
N LEU A 121 -9.18 16.93 6.90
CA LEU A 121 -9.78 15.59 7.02
C LEU A 121 -8.81 14.59 7.67
N PRO A 122 -9.32 13.66 8.50
CA PRO A 122 -8.49 12.65 9.14
C PRO A 122 -7.65 11.86 8.14
N GLY A 123 -6.32 11.82 8.34
CA GLY A 123 -5.40 11.03 7.51
C GLY A 123 -5.07 11.58 6.13
N ILE A 124 -5.52 12.78 5.81
CA ILE A 124 -5.16 13.48 4.58
C ILE A 124 -4.02 14.46 4.86
N GLY A 125 -2.84 14.15 4.32
CA GLY A 125 -1.67 15.04 4.35
C GLY A 125 -1.55 15.90 3.09
N ASP A 126 -0.51 16.74 3.03
CA ASP A 126 -0.27 17.68 1.92
C ASP A 126 -0.31 17.02 0.55
N TYR A 127 0.39 15.88 0.39
CA TYR A 127 0.39 15.11 -0.85
C TYR A 127 -1.03 14.71 -1.29
N THR A 128 -1.75 14.02 -0.40
CA THR A 128 -3.08 13.48 -0.73
C THR A 128 -4.08 14.59 -0.99
N ALA A 129 -4.02 15.67 -0.21
CA ALA A 129 -4.87 16.85 -0.41
C ALA A 129 -4.64 17.49 -1.78
N ALA A 130 -3.37 17.70 -2.14
CA ALA A 130 -3.01 18.28 -3.44
C ALA A 130 -3.40 17.36 -4.61
N ALA A 131 -3.23 16.03 -4.46
CA ALA A 131 -3.60 15.06 -5.48
C ALA A 131 -5.12 15.06 -5.71
N ILE A 132 -5.93 14.94 -4.66
CA ILE A 132 -7.40 14.99 -4.78
C ILE A 132 -7.85 16.33 -5.37
N ALA A 133 -7.33 17.45 -4.86
CA ALA A 133 -7.72 18.78 -5.30
C ALA A 133 -7.39 19.03 -6.78
N SER A 134 -6.18 18.66 -7.22
CA SER A 134 -5.77 18.89 -8.58
C SER A 134 -6.40 17.93 -9.58
N ILE A 135 -6.50 16.64 -9.25
CA ILE A 135 -7.01 15.60 -10.16
C ILE A 135 -8.54 15.59 -10.17
N GLY A 136 -9.18 15.69 -8.98
CA GLY A 136 -10.62 15.60 -8.84
C GLY A 136 -11.36 16.93 -9.02
N PHE A 137 -10.74 18.04 -8.71
CA PHE A 137 -11.40 19.35 -8.73
C PHE A 137 -10.70 20.38 -9.64
N GLY A 138 -9.55 20.05 -10.24
CA GLY A 138 -8.84 20.96 -11.11
C GLY A 138 -8.15 22.13 -10.41
N GLU A 139 -7.95 22.07 -9.09
CA GLU A 139 -7.23 23.11 -8.36
C GLU A 139 -5.78 23.18 -8.84
N PRO A 140 -5.24 24.38 -9.17
CA PRO A 140 -3.87 24.51 -9.67
C PRO A 140 -2.84 24.43 -8.54
N VAL A 141 -2.76 23.29 -7.87
CA VAL A 141 -1.82 22.95 -6.80
C VAL A 141 -0.89 21.82 -7.23
N ALA A 142 0.41 21.98 -6.97
CA ALA A 142 1.40 20.94 -7.31
C ALA A 142 1.41 19.81 -6.29
N VAL A 143 1.54 18.58 -6.81
CA VAL A 143 1.73 17.35 -6.02
C VAL A 143 3.21 17.04 -5.90
N VAL A 144 3.67 16.70 -4.70
CA VAL A 144 5.05 16.25 -4.44
C VAL A 144 5.03 14.95 -3.66
N ASP A 145 5.23 13.85 -4.38
CA ASP A 145 5.51 12.52 -3.81
C ASP A 145 7.02 12.21 -3.89
N GLY A 146 7.42 11.00 -3.51
CA GLY A 146 8.80 10.56 -3.62
C GLY A 146 9.33 10.52 -5.07
N ASN A 147 8.45 10.26 -6.05
CA ASN A 147 8.82 10.28 -7.46
C ASN A 147 9.03 11.71 -7.95
N VAL A 148 8.09 12.60 -7.66
CA VAL A 148 8.18 14.02 -8.04
C VAL A 148 9.37 14.69 -7.35
N LEU A 149 9.61 14.38 -6.06
CA LEU A 149 10.79 14.87 -5.35
C LEU A 149 12.08 14.50 -6.09
N ARG A 150 12.22 13.22 -6.48
CA ARG A 150 13.40 12.73 -7.23
C ARG A 150 13.52 13.38 -8.60
N VAL A 151 12.43 13.41 -9.37
CA VAL A 151 12.40 14.05 -10.69
C VAL A 151 12.83 15.51 -10.59
N MET A 152 12.23 16.27 -9.69
CA MET A 152 12.52 17.69 -9.50
C MET A 152 13.95 17.93 -9.01
N THR A 153 14.46 17.10 -8.11
CA THR A 153 15.85 17.18 -7.63
C THR A 153 16.81 17.03 -8.80
N ARG A 154 16.62 16.04 -9.67
CA ARG A 154 17.47 15.82 -10.85
C ARG A 154 17.28 16.88 -11.91
N LEU A 155 16.04 17.25 -12.20
CA LEU A 155 15.71 18.25 -13.20
C LEU A 155 16.34 19.60 -12.90
N GLN A 156 16.35 20.00 -11.64
CA GLN A 156 16.88 21.29 -11.17
C GLN A 156 18.33 21.21 -10.70
N GLY A 157 18.95 20.03 -10.67
CA GLY A 157 20.32 19.85 -10.15
C GLY A 157 20.46 20.28 -8.69
N LEU A 158 19.47 19.95 -7.83
CA LEU A 158 19.50 20.38 -6.43
C LEU A 158 20.53 19.62 -5.63
N GLU A 159 21.39 20.34 -4.94
CA GLU A 159 22.41 19.82 -4.03
C GLU A 159 21.96 19.88 -2.56
N GLY A 160 22.70 19.28 -1.65
CA GLY A 160 22.44 19.33 -0.19
C GLY A 160 21.57 18.19 0.35
N GLY A 161 21.30 17.18 -0.48
CA GLY A 161 20.65 15.94 -0.05
C GLY A 161 19.12 16.05 0.11
N PRO A 162 18.47 14.97 0.59
CA PRO A 162 17.01 14.85 0.57
C PRO A 162 16.25 15.91 1.37
N LYS A 163 16.82 16.39 2.49
CA LYS A 163 16.17 17.44 3.31
C LYS A 163 16.16 18.80 2.60
N ALA A 164 17.28 19.18 1.99
CA ALA A 164 17.38 20.42 1.24
C ALA A 164 16.46 20.41 0.01
N ALA A 165 16.42 19.30 -0.71
CA ALA A 165 15.50 19.11 -1.83
C ALA A 165 14.04 19.19 -1.37
N ALA A 166 13.66 18.54 -0.28
CA ALA A 166 12.29 18.54 0.24
C ALA A 166 11.78 19.94 0.58
N SER A 167 12.64 20.87 1.02
CA SER A 167 12.24 22.24 1.31
C SER A 167 12.06 23.12 0.07
N GLN A 168 12.77 22.84 -1.01
CA GLN A 168 12.77 23.66 -2.24
C GLN A 168 11.77 23.16 -3.29
N VAL A 169 11.62 21.85 -3.40
CA VAL A 169 10.82 21.21 -4.46
C VAL A 169 9.37 21.67 -4.51
N PRO A 170 8.63 21.86 -3.40
CA PRO A 170 7.23 22.31 -3.47
C PRO A 170 7.06 23.61 -4.25
N ALA A 171 7.87 24.62 -3.97
CA ALA A 171 7.80 25.90 -4.66
C ALA A 171 8.22 25.78 -6.15
N LEU A 172 9.22 24.96 -6.44
CA LEU A 172 9.67 24.71 -7.82
C LEU A 172 8.62 23.92 -8.62
N ALA A 173 8.00 22.89 -8.03
CA ALA A 173 6.93 22.13 -8.66
C ALA A 173 5.71 23.02 -8.95
N GLN A 174 5.32 23.89 -7.99
CA GLN A 174 4.25 24.85 -8.17
C GLN A 174 4.53 25.82 -9.33
N ARG A 175 5.78 26.24 -9.51
CA ARG A 175 6.19 27.07 -10.63
C ARG A 175 6.12 26.36 -11.97
N LEU A 176 6.41 25.06 -12.00
CA LEU A 176 6.35 24.24 -13.22
C LEU A 176 4.93 23.77 -13.56
N LEU A 177 3.98 23.83 -12.64
CA LEU A 177 2.63 23.30 -12.83
C LEU A 177 1.92 23.90 -14.03
N ASP A 178 1.33 23.06 -14.87
CA ASP A 178 0.37 23.50 -15.90
C ASP A 178 -0.97 23.83 -15.24
N ARG A 179 -1.29 25.11 -15.18
CA ARG A 179 -2.53 25.60 -14.57
C ARG A 179 -3.80 25.29 -15.37
N LYS A 180 -3.67 24.92 -16.64
CA LYS A 180 -4.82 24.54 -17.49
C LYS A 180 -5.20 23.08 -17.28
N ARG A 181 -4.20 22.23 -17.03
CA ARG A 181 -4.38 20.78 -16.81
C ARG A 181 -3.62 20.32 -15.55
N PRO A 182 -3.93 20.88 -14.35
CA PRO A 182 -3.11 20.65 -13.17
C PRO A 182 -3.07 19.18 -12.74
N GLY A 183 -4.20 18.48 -12.78
CA GLY A 183 -4.29 17.06 -12.45
C GLY A 183 -3.47 16.19 -13.40
N ASP A 184 -3.58 16.43 -14.70
CA ASP A 184 -2.81 15.69 -15.71
C ASP A 184 -1.31 15.96 -15.58
N PHE A 185 -0.92 17.22 -15.34
CA PHE A 185 0.49 17.57 -15.13
C PHE A 185 1.09 16.88 -13.90
N ASN A 186 0.37 16.87 -12.78
CA ASN A 186 0.79 16.16 -11.58
C ASN A 186 0.93 14.67 -11.83
N GLN A 187 -0.04 14.06 -12.50
CA GLN A 187 0.05 12.66 -12.89
C GLN A 187 1.21 12.39 -13.86
N ALA A 188 1.48 13.30 -14.80
CA ALA A 188 2.61 13.20 -15.73
C ALA A 188 3.96 13.21 -15.01
N MET A 189 4.13 14.08 -14.01
CA MET A 189 5.35 14.13 -13.18
C MET A 189 5.55 12.84 -12.38
N MET A 190 4.49 12.31 -11.76
CA MET A 190 4.52 11.04 -11.04
C MET A 190 4.83 9.87 -11.99
N GLU A 191 4.22 9.84 -13.17
CA GLU A 191 4.42 8.81 -14.19
C GLU A 191 5.84 8.83 -14.75
N LEU A 192 6.39 10.02 -15.01
CA LEU A 192 7.78 10.19 -15.41
C LEU A 192 8.74 9.59 -14.38
N GLY A 193 8.48 9.82 -13.10
CA GLY A 193 9.25 9.21 -12.01
C GLY A 193 9.10 7.71 -11.93
N ALA A 194 7.90 7.18 -12.20
CA ALA A 194 7.61 5.76 -12.11
C ALA A 194 8.16 4.94 -13.30
N LEU A 195 8.27 5.53 -14.49
CA LEU A 195 8.60 4.80 -15.72
C LEU A 195 9.96 5.16 -16.32
N ILE A 196 10.40 6.39 -16.20
CA ILE A 196 11.59 6.91 -16.89
C ILE A 196 12.69 7.33 -15.92
N CYS A 197 12.37 8.25 -14.99
CA CYS A 197 13.33 8.80 -14.04
C CYS A 197 13.44 7.88 -12.81
N LEU A 198 13.84 6.63 -13.02
CA LEU A 198 13.93 5.60 -11.98
C LEU A 198 14.96 5.96 -10.90
N PRO A 199 14.85 5.42 -9.66
CA PRO A 199 15.84 5.62 -8.60
C PRO A 199 17.24 5.21 -9.05
N SER A 200 17.39 4.00 -9.58
CA SER A 200 18.58 3.48 -10.21
C SER A 200 18.35 3.35 -11.71
N GLN A 201 19.41 3.53 -12.53
CA GLN A 201 19.37 3.37 -13.99
C GLN A 201 18.23 4.17 -14.66
N PRO A 202 18.16 5.50 -14.51
CA PRO A 202 17.15 6.30 -15.17
C PRO A 202 17.33 6.23 -16.68
N GLN A 203 16.20 6.16 -17.41
CA GLN A 203 16.17 6.04 -18.87
C GLN A 203 16.26 7.43 -19.52
N CYS A 204 17.37 8.15 -19.33
CA CYS A 204 17.52 9.54 -19.72
C CYS A 204 17.37 9.77 -21.24
N THR A 205 17.78 8.80 -22.07
CA THR A 205 17.66 8.88 -23.54
C THR A 205 16.21 8.85 -24.03
N HIS A 206 15.27 8.34 -23.21
CA HIS A 206 13.84 8.31 -23.51
C HIS A 206 13.05 9.39 -22.75
N CYS A 207 13.74 10.25 -22.00
CA CYS A 207 13.10 11.23 -21.14
C CYS A 207 12.58 12.43 -21.96
N PRO A 208 11.28 12.74 -21.90
CA PRO A 208 10.69 13.86 -22.67
C PRO A 208 11.25 15.22 -22.25
N VAL A 209 11.79 15.33 -21.04
CA VAL A 209 12.33 16.57 -20.49
C VAL A 209 13.86 16.57 -20.38
N HIS A 210 14.53 15.68 -21.14
CA HIS A 210 15.98 15.51 -21.10
C HIS A 210 16.74 16.83 -21.33
N GLU A 211 16.32 17.64 -22.31
CA GLU A 211 16.98 18.88 -22.66
C GLU A 211 16.97 19.94 -21.54
N PHE A 212 15.98 19.84 -20.65
CA PHE A 212 15.80 20.75 -19.52
C PHE A 212 16.46 20.23 -18.24
N CYS A 213 16.99 19.00 -18.25
CA CYS A 213 17.50 18.33 -17.05
C CYS A 213 18.96 18.68 -16.77
N HIS A 214 19.25 19.13 -15.56
CA HIS A 214 20.61 19.48 -15.15
C HIS A 214 21.48 18.26 -14.82
N THR A 215 20.90 17.19 -14.21
CA THR A 215 21.68 16.04 -13.76
C THR A 215 21.99 15.05 -14.89
N ARG A 216 21.01 14.73 -15.73
CA ARG A 216 21.14 13.77 -16.85
C ARG A 216 21.82 12.46 -16.46
N GLY A 217 21.27 11.74 -15.50
CA GLY A 217 21.86 10.49 -15.02
C GLY A 217 21.48 10.15 -13.60
N GLU A 218 22.23 9.24 -13.02
CA GLU A 218 22.12 8.89 -11.61
C GLU A 218 22.75 9.99 -10.76
N HIS A 219 22.20 10.18 -9.57
CA HIS A 219 22.87 10.92 -8.50
C HIS A 219 22.89 10.04 -7.25
N GLU A 220 23.75 10.38 -6.32
CA GLU A 220 23.89 9.63 -5.08
C GLU A 220 22.54 9.39 -4.40
N VAL A 221 22.23 8.11 -4.21
CA VAL A 221 21.05 7.67 -3.46
C VAL A 221 21.51 7.23 -2.10
N ALA A 222 20.82 7.67 -1.06
CA ALA A 222 21.10 7.19 0.29
C ALA A 222 21.06 5.65 0.32
N PRO A 223 22.03 5.01 1.01
CA PRO A 223 22.07 3.55 1.09
C PRO A 223 20.75 3.01 1.65
N ALA A 224 20.33 1.87 1.12
CA ALA A 224 19.10 1.20 1.58
C ALA A 224 19.21 0.91 3.08
N LYS A 225 18.15 1.18 3.84
CA LYS A 225 18.10 0.84 5.26
C LYS A 225 18.25 -0.65 5.44
N GLN A 226 19.12 -1.04 6.35
CA GLN A 226 19.31 -2.44 6.71
C GLN A 226 17.98 -3.00 7.28
N MET A 227 17.53 -4.13 6.71
CA MET A 227 16.33 -4.81 7.16
C MET A 227 16.62 -5.60 8.43
N LEU A 228 15.79 -5.44 9.44
CA LEU A 228 15.79 -6.28 10.63
C LEU A 228 15.23 -7.66 10.28
N SER A 229 15.64 -8.69 11.03
CA SER A 229 15.12 -10.05 10.88
C SER A 229 14.52 -10.52 12.20
N ARG A 230 13.32 -11.09 12.13
CA ARG A 230 12.64 -11.70 13.29
C ARG A 230 12.08 -13.05 12.92
N ARG A 231 12.23 -14.03 13.81
CA ARG A 231 11.54 -15.32 13.71
C ARG A 231 10.21 -15.22 14.49
N ILE A 232 9.20 -15.93 14.00
CA ILE A 232 7.88 -15.97 14.61
C ILE A 232 7.25 -17.34 14.33
N THR A 233 6.57 -17.91 15.30
CA THR A 233 5.96 -19.23 15.18
C THR A 233 4.46 -19.14 15.40
N TYR A 234 3.71 -19.82 14.55
CA TYR A 234 2.25 -19.85 14.56
C TYR A 234 1.72 -21.28 14.68
N ALA A 235 0.64 -21.44 15.40
CA ALA A 235 -0.13 -22.67 15.48
C ALA A 235 -1.21 -22.69 14.38
N VAL A 236 -1.32 -23.82 13.67
CA VAL A 236 -2.44 -24.13 12.79
C VAL A 236 -3.34 -25.12 13.50
N VAL A 237 -4.41 -24.63 14.11
CA VAL A 237 -5.34 -25.44 14.91
C VAL A 237 -6.62 -25.63 14.12
N LYS A 238 -6.98 -26.90 13.91
CA LYS A 238 -8.16 -27.30 13.13
C LYS A 238 -9.07 -28.17 13.97
N ARG A 239 -10.38 -28.02 13.79
CA ARG A 239 -11.37 -28.96 14.32
C ARG A 239 -12.45 -29.29 13.29
N LYS A 240 -13.12 -30.41 13.48
CA LYS A 240 -14.33 -30.75 12.70
C LYS A 240 -15.49 -29.97 13.30
N GLY A 241 -16.04 -29.00 12.58
CA GLY A 241 -17.18 -28.21 13.00
C GLY A 241 -18.47 -29.05 13.12
N ARG A 242 -19.49 -28.45 13.74
CA ARG A 242 -20.79 -29.08 13.88
C ARG A 242 -21.44 -29.34 12.53
N LEU A 243 -22.16 -30.45 12.42
CA LEU A 243 -22.94 -30.79 11.22
C LEU A 243 -24.02 -29.72 10.99
N ARG A 244 -23.90 -28.96 9.89
CA ARG A 244 -25.01 -28.17 9.33
C ARG A 244 -25.30 -28.70 7.94
N HIS A 245 -26.57 -29.02 7.67
CA HIS A 245 -27.01 -29.57 6.38
C HIS A 245 -26.23 -30.80 5.89
N GLY A 246 -25.87 -31.73 6.81
CA GLY A 246 -25.20 -33.00 6.44
C GLY A 246 -23.71 -32.91 6.10
N LEU A 247 -23.11 -31.71 6.09
CA LEU A 247 -21.68 -31.51 5.78
C LEU A 247 -20.90 -31.07 7.00
N ARG A 248 -19.83 -31.79 7.34
CA ARG A 248 -18.85 -31.34 8.33
C ARG A 248 -17.87 -30.36 7.67
N ARG A 249 -17.77 -29.15 8.20
CA ARG A 249 -16.81 -28.14 7.74
C ARG A 249 -15.59 -28.10 8.66
N THR A 250 -14.42 -27.92 8.10
CA THR A 250 -13.23 -27.65 8.91
C THR A 250 -13.30 -26.23 9.44
N GLU A 251 -13.16 -26.09 10.76
CA GLU A 251 -13.02 -24.81 11.44
C GLU A 251 -11.56 -24.61 11.85
N LEU A 252 -11.11 -23.37 11.78
CA LEU A 252 -9.78 -22.90 12.14
C LEU A 252 -9.87 -21.99 13.36
N LEU A 253 -8.94 -22.11 14.28
CA LEU A 253 -8.80 -21.19 15.38
C LEU A 253 -8.00 -19.98 14.94
N LEU A 254 -8.59 -18.79 15.06
CA LEU A 254 -7.91 -17.52 14.87
C LEU A 254 -7.84 -16.75 16.18
N GLU A 255 -6.87 -15.86 16.26
CA GLU A 255 -6.62 -15.00 17.42
C GLU A 255 -6.63 -13.54 16.95
N ARG A 256 -7.30 -12.66 17.69
CA ARG A 256 -7.35 -11.24 17.41
C ARG A 256 -6.20 -10.51 18.08
N ARG A 257 -5.45 -9.75 17.34
CA ARG A 257 -4.39 -8.90 17.89
C ARG A 257 -4.99 -7.83 18.80
N PRO A 258 -4.33 -7.50 19.91
CA PRO A 258 -4.79 -6.44 20.80
C PRO A 258 -5.01 -5.10 20.06
N GLU A 259 -5.96 -4.30 20.54
CA GLU A 259 -6.27 -3.00 19.95
C GLU A 259 -5.14 -1.96 20.14
N ASP A 260 -4.28 -2.17 21.12
CA ASP A 260 -3.08 -1.38 21.40
C ASP A 260 -1.81 -1.91 20.73
N ALA A 261 -1.91 -2.99 19.96
CA ALA A 261 -0.78 -3.55 19.24
C ALA A 261 -0.15 -2.51 18.29
N SER A 262 1.17 -2.37 18.34
CA SER A 262 1.94 -1.44 17.50
C SER A 262 1.82 -1.72 16.01
N LEU A 263 1.53 -2.96 15.64
CA LEU A 263 1.34 -3.40 14.25
C LEU A 263 0.03 -4.15 14.12
N MET A 264 -0.77 -3.80 13.11
CA MET A 264 -1.99 -4.51 12.73
C MET A 264 -2.96 -4.75 13.92
N ALA A 265 -3.14 -3.73 14.77
CA ALA A 265 -4.07 -3.76 15.91
C ALA A 265 -5.47 -4.22 15.48
N GLY A 266 -6.14 -5.05 16.28
CA GLY A 266 -7.49 -5.56 16.02
C GLY A 266 -7.64 -6.52 14.83
N MET A 267 -6.57 -6.83 14.12
CA MET A 267 -6.59 -7.78 12.99
C MET A 267 -6.52 -9.22 13.50
N TRP A 268 -7.12 -10.14 12.73
CA TRP A 268 -7.09 -11.57 13.01
C TRP A 268 -5.88 -12.25 12.38
N GLU A 269 -5.29 -13.18 13.10
CA GLU A 269 -4.19 -14.03 12.63
C GLU A 269 -4.30 -15.45 13.20
N LEU A 270 -3.42 -16.36 12.76
CA LEU A 270 -3.26 -17.63 13.42
C LEU A 270 -2.65 -17.41 14.82
N PRO A 271 -2.98 -18.24 15.83
CA PRO A 271 -2.44 -18.08 17.16
C PRO A 271 -0.92 -18.12 17.16
N GLN A 272 -0.29 -17.13 17.78
CA GLN A 272 1.14 -17.09 17.94
C GLN A 272 1.55 -17.99 19.12
N ILE A 273 2.61 -18.77 18.92
CA ILE A 273 3.17 -19.64 19.97
C ILE A 273 4.65 -19.30 20.19
N PRO A 274 5.20 -19.62 21.37
CA PRO A 274 6.63 -19.49 21.62
C PRO A 274 7.46 -20.19 20.56
N GLU A 275 8.66 -19.67 20.29
CA GLU A 275 9.57 -20.29 19.33
C GLU A 275 9.86 -21.73 19.78
N HIS A 276 9.50 -22.70 18.93
CA HIS A 276 9.84 -24.10 19.19
C HIS A 276 11.36 -24.24 19.13
N PRO A 277 12.05 -24.70 20.17
CA PRO A 277 13.48 -24.95 20.08
C PRO A 277 13.74 -25.92 18.93
N GLU A 278 14.63 -25.55 18.01
CA GLU A 278 15.08 -26.46 16.96
C GLU A 278 15.63 -27.71 17.64
N GLY A 279 14.95 -28.85 17.53
CA GLY A 279 15.36 -30.12 18.13
C GLY A 279 14.45 -30.73 19.19
N ALA A 280 13.53 -30.00 19.79
CA ALA A 280 12.58 -30.62 20.76
C ALA A 280 11.43 -31.29 19.98
N GLY A 281 11.59 -32.56 19.63
CA GLY A 281 10.54 -33.43 19.11
C GLY A 281 10.50 -33.63 17.60
N GLY A 282 11.43 -33.12 16.79
CA GLY A 282 11.58 -33.49 15.37
C GLY A 282 10.42 -33.11 14.44
N LYS A 283 9.44 -32.31 14.86
CA LYS A 283 8.34 -31.88 13.99
C LYS A 283 8.81 -30.81 12.99
N LEU A 284 8.68 -31.09 11.71
CA LEU A 284 8.88 -30.11 10.65
C LEU A 284 7.67 -29.15 10.57
N PRO A 285 7.87 -27.87 10.27
CA PRO A 285 6.77 -26.95 10.04
C PRO A 285 5.95 -27.37 8.81
N LEU A 286 4.63 -27.22 8.89
CA LEU A 286 3.73 -27.36 7.73
C LEU A 286 4.08 -26.38 6.61
N LEU A 287 4.59 -25.21 6.99
CA LEU A 287 4.90 -24.12 6.10
C LEU A 287 5.91 -23.18 6.73
N SER A 288 6.89 -22.73 5.95
CA SER A 288 7.78 -21.63 6.30
C SER A 288 7.60 -20.49 5.29
N LEU A 289 7.47 -19.26 5.77
CA LEU A 289 7.28 -18.08 4.92
C LEU A 289 8.18 -16.94 5.37
N ARG A 290 8.74 -16.22 4.40
CA ARG A 290 9.29 -14.88 4.62
C ARG A 290 8.22 -13.85 4.27
N HIS A 291 8.03 -12.87 5.15
CA HIS A 291 7.10 -11.76 4.96
C HIS A 291 7.73 -10.46 5.50
N ALA A 292 7.87 -9.47 4.64
CA ALA A 292 8.41 -8.17 5.04
C ALA A 292 7.28 -7.25 5.52
N ILE A 293 7.48 -6.61 6.68
CA ILE A 293 6.58 -5.59 7.21
C ILE A 293 7.46 -4.38 7.57
N THR A 294 7.25 -3.25 6.92
CA THR A 294 8.07 -2.04 7.06
C THR A 294 9.56 -2.32 6.83
N ASN A 295 10.39 -2.28 7.87
CA ASN A 295 11.84 -2.53 7.82
C ASN A 295 12.26 -3.87 8.44
N THR A 296 11.31 -4.81 8.62
CA THR A 296 11.56 -6.08 9.28
C THR A 296 11.14 -7.25 8.40
N ASN A 297 12.04 -8.20 8.18
CA ASN A 297 11.75 -9.49 7.60
C ASN A 297 11.29 -10.46 8.70
N TYR A 298 10.06 -10.93 8.62
CA TYR A 298 9.53 -11.97 9.47
C TYR A 298 9.72 -13.32 8.79
N TYR A 299 10.42 -14.23 9.47
CA TYR A 299 10.56 -15.62 9.09
C TYR A 299 9.57 -16.41 9.92
N ALA A 300 8.43 -16.72 9.33
CA ALA A 300 7.28 -17.33 10.02
C ALA A 300 7.21 -18.81 9.76
N ASN A 301 7.18 -19.62 10.81
CA ASN A 301 6.96 -21.06 10.79
C ASN A 301 5.57 -21.39 11.29
N PHE A 302 4.90 -22.34 10.64
CA PHE A 302 3.53 -22.76 10.96
C PHE A 302 3.51 -24.23 11.29
N PHE A 303 3.04 -24.58 12.50
CA PHE A 303 2.97 -25.95 13.00
C PHE A 303 1.53 -26.38 13.25
N GLU A 304 1.22 -27.64 12.94
CA GLU A 304 -0.07 -28.20 13.35
C GLU A 304 -0.03 -28.48 14.86
N THR A 305 -1.03 -27.96 15.55
CA THR A 305 -1.10 -27.97 17.03
C THR A 305 -2.55 -28.22 17.44
N GLN A 306 -2.75 -28.84 18.62
CA GLN A 306 -4.07 -29.01 19.18
C GLN A 306 -4.46 -27.79 20.05
N ALA A 307 -5.77 -27.49 20.13
CA ALA A 307 -6.24 -26.36 20.93
C ALA A 307 -5.86 -26.45 22.42
N THR A 308 -5.73 -27.67 22.92
CA THR A 308 -5.29 -27.98 24.31
C THR A 308 -3.82 -27.66 24.59
N GLU A 309 -3.00 -27.60 23.54
CA GLU A 309 -1.57 -27.28 23.61
C GLU A 309 -1.31 -25.76 23.60
N LEU A 310 -2.33 -24.97 23.34
CA LEU A 310 -2.25 -23.49 23.38
C LEU A 310 -2.37 -22.92 24.78
N THR A 311 -1.98 -23.70 25.80
CA THR A 311 -1.93 -23.28 27.21
C THR A 311 -0.63 -22.54 27.47
N GLY A 312 -0.66 -21.21 27.56
CA GLY A 312 0.45 -20.42 28.04
C GLY A 312 0.56 -19.08 27.31
N GLU A 313 0.34 -18.01 28.05
CA GLU A 313 0.74 -16.64 27.75
C GLU A 313 0.25 -16.01 26.43
N GLY A 314 -0.95 -16.35 25.96
CA GLY A 314 -1.79 -15.33 25.36
C GLY A 314 -2.16 -14.39 26.51
N GLY A 315 -1.65 -13.16 26.52
CA GLY A 315 -1.94 -12.21 27.59
C GLY A 315 -3.42 -12.24 27.93
N SER A 316 -3.76 -12.18 29.21
CA SER A 316 -5.14 -12.28 29.70
C SER A 316 -5.97 -11.24 28.93
N GLY A 317 -6.81 -11.69 27.96
CA GLY A 317 -7.65 -10.82 27.15
C GLY A 317 -7.60 -11.01 25.62
N THR A 318 -6.79 -11.93 25.10
CA THR A 318 -6.74 -12.14 23.64
C THR A 318 -8.00 -12.88 23.16
N GLU A 319 -8.79 -12.23 22.31
CA GLU A 319 -9.99 -12.82 21.73
C GLU A 319 -9.61 -13.94 20.75
N ARG A 320 -10.17 -15.16 20.94
CA ARG A 320 -10.02 -16.30 20.04
C ARG A 320 -11.35 -16.72 19.47
N ARG A 321 -11.39 -17.06 18.17
CA ARG A 321 -12.63 -17.48 17.50
C ARG A 321 -12.37 -18.65 16.56
N TRP A 322 -13.28 -19.63 16.59
CA TRP A 322 -13.36 -20.66 15.58
C TRP A 322 -14.13 -20.15 14.37
N VAL A 323 -13.52 -20.26 13.21
CA VAL A 323 -14.06 -19.77 11.95
C VAL A 323 -14.04 -20.86 10.90
N THR A 324 -15.05 -20.91 10.06
CA THR A 324 -15.07 -21.78 8.89
C THR A 324 -14.22 -21.17 7.76
N GLN A 325 -13.77 -22.00 6.83
CA GLN A 325 -13.03 -21.49 5.66
C GLN A 325 -13.82 -20.45 4.87
N ASN A 326 -15.16 -20.58 4.79
CA ASN A 326 -16.01 -19.65 4.03
C ASN A 326 -16.12 -18.26 4.69
N GLU A 327 -15.89 -18.14 5.99
CA GLU A 327 -15.89 -16.85 6.70
C GLU A 327 -14.57 -16.07 6.53
N LEU A 328 -13.47 -16.75 6.15
CA LEU A 328 -12.14 -16.12 6.06
C LEU A 328 -12.05 -14.90 5.12
N PRO A 329 -12.72 -14.87 3.95
CA PRO A 329 -12.69 -13.70 3.06
C PRO A 329 -13.27 -12.43 3.70
N ASP A 330 -14.24 -12.58 4.59
CA ASP A 330 -14.97 -11.47 5.22
C ASP A 330 -14.32 -11.02 6.54
N MET A 331 -13.19 -11.63 6.92
CA MET A 331 -12.46 -11.29 8.13
C MET A 331 -11.29 -10.35 7.87
N PRO A 332 -11.03 -9.39 8.78
CA PRO A 332 -9.86 -8.51 8.72
C PRO A 332 -8.59 -9.27 9.12
N LEU A 333 -8.08 -10.08 8.20
CA LEU A 333 -6.88 -10.90 8.41
C LEU A 333 -5.60 -10.14 8.14
N THR A 334 -4.55 -10.41 8.96
CA THR A 334 -3.21 -9.91 8.66
C THR A 334 -2.73 -10.45 7.30
N GLY A 335 -1.90 -9.68 6.59
CA GLY A 335 -1.38 -10.09 5.29
C GLY A 335 -0.59 -11.41 5.35
N LEU A 336 0.12 -11.66 6.46
CA LEU A 336 0.86 -12.90 6.70
C LEU A 336 -0.09 -14.08 6.89
N ALA A 337 -1.13 -13.93 7.74
CA ALA A 337 -2.14 -14.98 7.96
C ALA A 337 -2.86 -15.34 6.65
N ARG A 338 -3.32 -14.34 5.88
CA ARG A 338 -3.96 -14.56 4.57
C ARG A 338 -3.05 -15.31 3.60
N LYS A 339 -1.76 -14.95 3.54
CA LYS A 339 -0.77 -15.63 2.70
C LYS A 339 -0.55 -17.08 3.15
N ALA A 340 -0.44 -17.32 4.47
CA ALA A 340 -0.27 -18.65 5.04
C ALA A 340 -1.47 -19.54 4.76
N LEU A 341 -2.68 -19.07 5.02
CA LEU A 341 -3.92 -19.83 4.79
C LEU A 341 -4.09 -20.23 3.32
N LYS A 342 -3.75 -19.33 2.39
CA LYS A 342 -3.74 -19.67 0.95
C LYS A 342 -2.70 -20.75 0.63
N ARG A 343 -1.48 -20.66 1.16
CA ARG A 343 -0.40 -21.62 0.93
C ARG A 343 -0.70 -23.00 1.57
N LEU A 344 -1.35 -23.01 2.71
CA LEU A 344 -1.80 -24.23 3.40
C LEU A 344 -3.06 -24.84 2.77
N LYS A 345 -3.60 -24.25 1.69
CA LYS A 345 -4.85 -24.67 1.02
C LYS A 345 -6.08 -24.63 1.95
N LEU A 346 -6.05 -23.73 2.91
CA LEU A 346 -7.13 -23.50 3.88
C LEU A 346 -8.03 -22.32 3.49
N TRP A 347 -7.80 -21.72 2.34
CA TRP A 347 -8.58 -20.61 1.79
C TRP A 347 -9.69 -21.13 0.87
N PRO A 348 -10.95 -20.61 0.91
CA PRO A 348 -12.03 -21.08 0.05
C PRO A 348 -11.73 -20.85 -1.43
N GLY A 349 -12.09 -21.83 -2.27
CA GLY A 349 -11.88 -21.76 -3.73
C GLY A 349 -10.42 -21.84 -4.19
N TYR A 350 -9.47 -22.08 -3.30
CA TYR A 350 -8.06 -22.23 -3.64
C TYR A 350 -7.74 -23.68 -4.02
N SER A 351 -8.07 -24.05 -5.25
CA SER A 351 -7.53 -25.28 -5.90
C SER A 351 -6.15 -24.94 -6.49
N GLY A 352 -5.17 -24.72 -5.60
CA GLY A 352 -3.85 -24.26 -6.02
C GLY A 352 -3.12 -25.29 -6.87
N ARG A 353 -2.61 -24.88 -8.04
CA ARG A 353 -1.47 -25.55 -8.66
C ARG A 353 -0.35 -25.61 -7.62
N SER A 354 0.17 -26.79 -7.41
CA SER A 354 1.31 -27.05 -6.52
C SER A 354 2.49 -26.17 -6.93
N VAL A 355 2.81 -25.17 -6.12
CA VAL A 355 4.12 -24.50 -6.21
C VAL A 355 5.09 -25.40 -5.45
N PRO A 356 6.23 -25.78 -6.02
CA PRO A 356 7.21 -26.64 -5.36
C PRO A 356 7.64 -26.06 -4.02
N VAL A 357 7.80 -26.91 -3.02
CA VAL A 357 8.48 -26.59 -1.76
C VAL A 357 9.92 -26.25 -2.14
N LEU A 358 10.31 -25.00 -2.07
CA LEU A 358 11.73 -24.62 -2.18
C LEU A 358 12.43 -25.11 -0.92
N LEU A 359 13.29 -26.11 -1.11
CA LEU A 359 14.25 -26.56 -0.09
C LEU A 359 15.20 -25.39 0.24
N PRO A 360 15.71 -25.29 1.49
CA PRO A 360 16.66 -24.27 1.86
C PRO A 360 17.98 -24.49 1.11
N GLY A 361 18.33 -23.63 0.16
CA GLY A 361 19.59 -23.67 -0.55
C GLY A 361 19.62 -23.07 -1.96
N GLU A 362 18.49 -22.77 -2.60
CA GLU A 362 18.53 -22.18 -3.93
C GLU A 362 18.27 -20.68 -3.88
N GLY A 363 19.22 -19.94 -4.46
CA GLY A 363 19.38 -18.50 -4.40
C GLY A 363 18.14 -17.69 -4.80
N LEU A 364 17.80 -16.74 -3.95
CA LEU A 364 16.86 -15.67 -4.20
C LEU A 364 17.63 -14.38 -4.50
N ASP A 365 18.23 -14.32 -5.67
CA ASP A 365 18.49 -13.05 -6.32
C ASP A 365 17.38 -12.74 -7.32
N GLN A 366 16.92 -11.50 -7.28
CA GLN A 366 15.90 -10.87 -8.12
C GLN A 366 14.46 -11.03 -7.62
N ILE A 367 14.01 -10.08 -6.85
CA ILE A 367 12.97 -9.06 -7.05
C ILE A 367 12.94 -8.21 -5.79
N VAL A 368 13.78 -7.22 -5.78
CA VAL A 368 13.65 -6.04 -4.89
C VAL A 368 13.23 -4.90 -5.81
N ILE A 369 12.10 -4.29 -5.52
CA ILE A 369 12.03 -2.82 -5.40
C ILE A 369 10.78 -2.52 -4.56
#